data_9288e51ee3b1ffbc0628a5800f1eb688
#
_entry.id   9288e51ee3b1ffbc0628a5800f1eb688
#
_cell.length_a   1.000
_cell.length_b   1.000
_cell.length_c   1.000
_cell.angle_alpha   90.00
_cell.angle_beta   90.00
_cell.angle_gamma   90.00
#
_symmetry.space_group_name_H-M   'P 1'
#
loop_
_entity.id
_entity.type
_entity.pdbx_description
1 polymer ?
#
loop_
_entity_poly.entity_id
_entity_poly.type
_entity_poly.pdbx_seq_one_letter_code
_entity_poly.pdbx_strand_id
1 'polypeptide(L)'
;MAAGLAQISVALKARGGHTLHVEIADDDRVSAANIGRQLFSPGDVGRPKADVIVERTNRFYGFSWESHVARITEATKLYADVVIAAVDSAKSRVGIEKATLDGLKENYRARTAYVLDVGNQTRFGQVVLGAFRKASGSITVDLPTVTMLYPELMDEDFKEQDQGPSCSLAEALQKQDLFINRDVTTPALHILWELLSKRRLSYHGVFTSLESLRRTPLPVDEDVWIRMNPKLKETFLRDTA
;
A
#
# COMPACT_ATOMS: atom_id res chain seq x y z
N MET A 1 1.70 -9.70 2.24
CA MET A 1 1.34 -8.57 3.12
C MET A 1 0.66 -9.06 4.41
N ALA A 2 -0.51 -9.69 4.40
CA ALA A 2 -1.27 -10.05 5.61
C ALA A 2 -0.48 -10.82 6.68
N ALA A 3 0.26 -11.88 6.32
CA ALA A 3 1.10 -12.60 7.28
C ALA A 3 2.15 -11.72 7.97
N GLY A 4 2.73 -10.75 7.26
CA GLY A 4 3.67 -9.80 7.85
C GLY A 4 2.99 -8.80 8.78
N LEU A 5 1.80 -8.32 8.45
CA LEU A 5 0.99 -7.49 9.36
C LEU A 5 0.62 -8.26 10.64
N ALA A 6 0.31 -9.55 10.50
CA ALA A 6 0.06 -10.41 11.65
C ALA A 6 1.29 -10.53 12.56
N GLN A 7 2.48 -10.69 11.98
CA GLN A 7 3.74 -10.69 12.75
C GLN A 7 3.99 -9.35 13.45
N ILE A 8 3.75 -8.23 12.77
CA ILE A 8 3.84 -6.88 13.38
C ILE A 8 2.86 -6.76 14.54
N SER A 9 1.61 -7.20 14.37
CA SER A 9 0.57 -7.17 15.41
C SER A 9 1.00 -7.94 16.68
N VAL A 10 1.53 -9.16 16.51
CA VAL A 10 2.07 -9.96 17.62
C VAL A 10 3.25 -9.27 18.30
N ALA A 11 4.18 -8.72 17.51
CA ALA A 11 5.36 -8.05 18.04
C ALA A 11 5.01 -6.76 18.81
N LEU A 12 4.05 -5.97 18.31
CA LEU A 12 3.56 -4.77 19.03
C LEU A 12 2.93 -5.15 20.38
N LYS A 13 2.10 -6.19 20.42
CA LYS A 13 1.51 -6.70 21.65
C LYS A 13 2.57 -7.17 22.64
N ALA A 14 3.57 -7.91 22.16
CA ALA A 14 4.68 -8.38 23.00
C ALA A 14 5.51 -7.24 23.62
N ARG A 15 5.50 -6.05 23.00
CA ARG A 15 6.14 -4.82 23.51
C ARG A 15 5.22 -3.96 24.39
N GLY A 16 4.06 -4.47 24.78
CA GLY A 16 3.10 -3.75 25.63
C GLY A 16 2.17 -2.78 24.84
N GLY A 17 2.18 -2.83 23.51
CA GLY A 17 1.26 -2.08 22.65
C GLY A 17 -0.04 -2.84 22.39
N HIS A 18 -0.84 -2.28 21.49
CA HIS A 18 -2.09 -2.89 21.02
C HIS A 18 -1.85 -3.76 19.78
N THR A 19 -2.73 -4.73 19.55
CA THR A 19 -2.79 -5.46 18.28
C THR A 19 -3.36 -4.57 17.19
N LEU A 20 -3.00 -4.85 15.94
CA LEU A 20 -3.61 -4.21 14.79
C LEU A 20 -5.04 -4.73 14.58
N HIS A 21 -5.98 -3.83 14.33
CA HIS A 21 -7.24 -4.15 13.67
C HIS A 21 -7.02 -3.98 12.17
N VAL A 22 -7.34 -5.01 11.38
CA VAL A 22 -7.09 -4.99 9.93
C VAL A 22 -8.35 -5.39 9.20
N GLU A 23 -8.71 -4.57 8.22
CA GLU A 23 -9.76 -4.85 7.25
C GLU A 23 -9.11 -5.03 5.88
N ILE A 24 -9.50 -6.06 5.14
CA ILE A 24 -8.98 -6.37 3.79
C ILE A 24 -10.13 -6.27 2.79
N ALA A 25 -10.02 -5.33 1.87
CA ALA A 25 -10.96 -5.16 0.76
C ALA A 25 -10.33 -5.65 -0.55
N ASP A 26 -11.01 -6.56 -1.24
CA ASP A 26 -10.62 -7.10 -2.56
C ASP A 26 -11.86 -7.71 -3.22
N ASP A 27 -12.24 -7.26 -4.40
CA ASP A 27 -13.38 -7.78 -5.16
C ASP A 27 -13.04 -9.00 -6.02
N ASP A 28 -11.75 -9.36 -6.11
CA ASP A 28 -11.27 -10.48 -6.90
C ASP A 28 -11.56 -11.85 -6.24
N ARG A 29 -11.64 -12.85 -7.12
CA ARG A 29 -11.68 -14.27 -6.74
C ARG A 29 -10.36 -14.96 -7.06
N VAL A 30 -10.04 -15.97 -6.27
CA VAL A 30 -8.86 -16.81 -6.51
C VAL A 30 -9.01 -17.56 -7.84
N SER A 31 -8.02 -17.43 -8.71
CA SER A 31 -7.90 -18.14 -9.98
C SER A 31 -6.72 -19.11 -9.95
N ALA A 32 -6.66 -20.04 -10.91
CA ALA A 32 -5.52 -20.92 -11.07
C ALA A 32 -4.20 -20.16 -11.28
N ALA A 33 -4.23 -18.98 -11.91
CA ALA A 33 -3.06 -18.13 -12.13
C ALA A 33 -2.49 -17.52 -10.83
N ASN A 34 -3.25 -17.49 -9.74
CA ASN A 34 -2.78 -17.00 -8.44
C ASN A 34 -1.98 -18.06 -7.67
N ILE A 35 -2.22 -19.36 -7.94
CA ILE A 35 -1.57 -20.46 -7.24
C ILE A 35 -0.07 -20.46 -7.58
N GLY A 36 0.78 -20.54 -6.57
CA GLY A 36 2.24 -20.51 -6.72
C GLY A 36 2.87 -19.12 -6.68
N ARG A 37 2.16 -18.06 -7.12
CA ARG A 37 2.62 -16.67 -6.99
C ARG A 37 2.11 -15.98 -5.72
N GLN A 38 0.93 -16.37 -5.28
CA GLN A 38 0.28 -15.90 -4.08
C GLN A 38 0.00 -17.09 -3.15
N LEU A 39 -0.30 -16.83 -1.88
CA LEU A 39 -0.52 -17.87 -0.88
C LEU A 39 -1.94 -18.45 -0.96
N PHE A 40 -2.31 -18.93 -2.14
CA PHE A 40 -3.55 -19.66 -2.38
C PHE A 40 -3.28 -21.12 -2.76
N SER A 41 -4.22 -21.98 -2.45
CA SER A 41 -4.21 -23.42 -2.77
C SER A 41 -5.23 -23.75 -3.86
N PRO A 42 -5.14 -24.94 -4.51
CA PRO A 42 -6.16 -25.37 -5.46
C PRO A 42 -7.59 -25.37 -4.90
N GLY A 43 -7.75 -25.68 -3.60
CA GLY A 43 -9.05 -25.66 -2.92
C GLY A 43 -9.65 -24.26 -2.70
N ASP A 44 -8.91 -23.19 -2.98
CA ASP A 44 -9.41 -21.82 -2.84
C ASP A 44 -9.98 -21.25 -4.15
N VAL A 45 -9.76 -21.91 -5.28
CA VAL A 45 -10.21 -21.42 -6.59
C VAL A 45 -11.71 -21.11 -6.57
N GLY A 46 -12.07 -19.91 -7.02
CA GLY A 46 -13.43 -19.39 -7.02
C GLY A 46 -13.86 -18.67 -5.74
N ARG A 47 -13.13 -18.82 -4.62
CA ARG A 47 -13.42 -18.09 -3.37
C ARG A 47 -12.94 -16.64 -3.47
N PRO A 48 -13.58 -15.67 -2.77
CA PRO A 48 -13.08 -14.31 -2.68
C PRO A 48 -11.68 -14.28 -2.05
N LYS A 49 -10.75 -13.50 -2.63
CA LYS A 49 -9.36 -13.42 -2.13
C LYS A 49 -9.30 -12.85 -0.71
N ALA A 50 -10.06 -11.80 -0.42
CA ALA A 50 -10.12 -11.17 0.90
C ALA A 50 -10.55 -12.20 1.97
N ASP A 51 -11.61 -12.97 1.72
CA ASP A 51 -12.12 -13.95 2.67
C ASP A 51 -11.09 -15.04 2.99
N VAL A 52 -10.45 -15.59 1.96
CA VAL A 52 -9.43 -16.64 2.14
C VAL A 52 -8.26 -16.15 2.98
N ILE A 53 -7.78 -14.93 2.72
CA ILE A 53 -6.63 -14.35 3.43
C ILE A 53 -7.01 -14.09 4.89
N VAL A 54 -8.16 -13.48 5.15
CA VAL A 54 -8.62 -13.14 6.51
C VAL A 54 -8.90 -14.40 7.32
N GLU A 55 -9.65 -15.35 6.77
CA GLU A 55 -9.94 -16.62 7.44
C GLU A 55 -8.68 -17.36 7.89
N ARG A 56 -7.68 -17.47 7.01
CA ARG A 56 -6.39 -18.12 7.33
C ARG A 56 -5.62 -17.37 8.40
N THR A 57 -5.56 -16.04 8.28
CA THR A 57 -4.84 -15.22 9.24
C THR A 57 -5.48 -15.29 10.61
N ASN A 58 -6.80 -15.12 10.67
CA ASN A 58 -7.57 -15.21 11.92
C ASN A 58 -7.43 -16.59 12.57
N ARG A 59 -7.56 -17.65 11.78
CA ARG A 59 -7.44 -19.03 12.30
C ARG A 59 -6.05 -19.34 12.84
N PHE A 60 -4.99 -18.84 12.18
CA PHE A 60 -3.61 -19.13 12.57
C PHE A 60 -3.15 -18.31 13.78
N TYR A 61 -3.52 -17.01 13.83
CA TYR A 61 -3.03 -16.09 14.87
C TYR A 61 -4.06 -15.81 15.97
N GLY A 62 -5.30 -16.27 15.85
CA GLY A 62 -6.38 -15.98 16.80
C GLY A 62 -6.87 -14.54 16.73
N PHE A 63 -6.84 -13.91 15.54
CA PHE A 63 -7.33 -12.56 15.32
C PHE A 63 -8.81 -12.53 14.95
N SER A 64 -9.37 -11.30 14.91
CA SER A 64 -10.73 -11.00 14.45
C SER A 64 -10.68 -9.94 13.36
N TRP A 65 -9.81 -10.13 12.35
CA TRP A 65 -9.73 -9.25 11.19
C TRP A 65 -10.94 -9.44 10.30
N GLU A 66 -11.26 -8.41 9.51
CA GLU A 66 -12.46 -8.38 8.69
C GLU A 66 -12.12 -8.40 7.20
N SER A 67 -12.98 -9.00 6.39
CA SER A 67 -12.89 -9.02 4.93
C SER A 67 -14.08 -8.32 4.30
N HIS A 68 -13.82 -7.60 3.22
CA HIS A 68 -14.82 -6.93 2.41
C HIS A 68 -14.63 -7.32 0.95
N VAL A 69 -15.60 -8.06 0.38
CA VAL A 69 -15.59 -8.42 -1.05
C VAL A 69 -16.10 -7.22 -1.84
N ALA A 70 -15.28 -6.19 -1.91
CA ALA A 70 -15.64 -4.91 -2.50
C ALA A 70 -14.42 -4.20 -3.10
N ARG A 71 -14.65 -3.41 -4.13
CA ARG A 71 -13.66 -2.51 -4.71
C ARG A 71 -13.71 -1.15 -4.00
N ILE A 72 -12.55 -0.67 -3.59
CA ILE A 72 -12.39 0.70 -3.10
C ILE A 72 -12.36 1.64 -4.30
N THR A 73 -13.21 2.66 -4.26
CA THR A 73 -13.32 3.69 -5.28
C THR A 73 -13.14 5.07 -4.65
N GLU A 74 -13.06 6.11 -5.45
CA GLU A 74 -13.00 7.49 -4.96
C GLU A 74 -14.26 7.93 -4.17
N ALA A 75 -15.40 7.23 -4.35
CA ALA A 75 -16.63 7.49 -3.57
C ALA A 75 -16.60 6.80 -2.20
N THR A 76 -15.65 5.89 -1.96
CA THR A 76 -15.46 5.22 -0.67
C THR A 76 -14.84 6.20 0.32
N LYS A 77 -15.17 6.06 1.61
CA LYS A 77 -14.52 6.81 2.70
C LYS A 77 -13.78 5.84 3.58
N LEU A 78 -12.48 6.02 3.71
CA LEU A 78 -11.61 5.14 4.50
C LEU A 78 -11.25 5.81 5.83
N TYR A 79 -11.68 5.21 6.92
CA TYR A 79 -11.47 5.71 8.29
C TYR A 79 -10.35 4.96 9.01
N ALA A 80 -9.29 4.62 8.29
CA ALA A 80 -8.13 3.90 8.82
C ALA A 80 -6.97 4.84 9.15
N ASP A 81 -6.16 4.51 10.16
CA ASP A 81 -4.92 5.22 10.46
C ASP A 81 -3.87 4.99 9.37
N VAL A 82 -3.85 3.79 8.80
CA VAL A 82 -2.96 3.40 7.70
C VAL A 82 -3.75 2.65 6.63
N VAL A 83 -3.75 3.17 5.42
CA VAL A 83 -4.30 2.49 4.24
C VAL A 83 -3.15 1.91 3.43
N ILE A 84 -3.22 0.62 3.10
CA ILE A 84 -2.22 -0.07 2.26
C ILE A 84 -2.84 -0.32 0.89
N ALA A 85 -2.35 0.39 -0.11
CA ALA A 85 -2.75 0.23 -1.50
C ALA A 85 -1.82 -0.77 -2.19
N ALA A 86 -2.33 -1.96 -2.51
CA ALA A 86 -1.61 -3.02 -3.24
C ALA A 86 -2.38 -3.34 -4.53
N VAL A 87 -2.63 -2.30 -5.32
CA VAL A 87 -3.43 -2.32 -6.54
C VAL A 87 -2.56 -2.19 -7.79
N ASP A 88 -3.06 -2.65 -8.91
CA ASP A 88 -2.35 -2.76 -10.17
C ASP A 88 -2.55 -1.56 -11.11
N SER A 89 -3.50 -0.64 -10.81
CA SER A 89 -3.78 0.50 -11.68
C SER A 89 -3.55 1.87 -11.03
N ALA A 90 -3.09 2.84 -11.82
CA ALA A 90 -2.94 4.24 -11.42
C ALA A 90 -4.28 4.82 -10.96
N LYS A 91 -5.37 4.55 -11.68
CA LYS A 91 -6.71 4.99 -11.32
C LYS A 91 -7.13 4.50 -9.93
N SER A 92 -6.84 3.23 -9.60
CA SER A 92 -7.13 2.68 -8.28
C SER A 92 -6.31 3.36 -7.18
N ARG A 93 -5.02 3.67 -7.43
CA ARG A 93 -4.15 4.41 -6.48
C ARG A 93 -4.71 5.79 -6.17
N VAL A 94 -5.05 6.55 -7.21
CA VAL A 94 -5.67 7.89 -7.08
C VAL A 94 -6.98 7.81 -6.30
N GLY A 95 -7.83 6.83 -6.63
CA GLY A 95 -9.11 6.63 -5.94
C GLY A 95 -8.94 6.32 -4.45
N ILE A 96 -7.99 5.45 -4.09
CA ILE A 96 -7.70 5.10 -2.70
C ILE A 96 -7.13 6.30 -1.93
N GLU A 97 -6.24 7.07 -2.54
CA GLU A 97 -5.70 8.28 -1.92
C GLU A 97 -6.80 9.29 -1.61
N LYS A 98 -7.69 9.55 -2.59
CA LYS A 98 -8.85 10.43 -2.40
C LYS A 98 -9.79 9.91 -1.32
N ALA A 99 -10.11 8.61 -1.34
CA ALA A 99 -10.95 7.97 -0.32
C ALA A 99 -10.35 8.12 1.10
N THR A 100 -9.03 8.03 1.22
CA THR A 100 -8.30 8.24 2.49
C THR A 100 -8.37 9.69 2.95
N LEU A 101 -8.13 10.64 2.03
CA LEU A 101 -8.22 12.07 2.33
C LEU A 101 -9.63 12.48 2.78
N ASP A 102 -10.66 12.00 2.10
CA ASP A 102 -12.04 12.30 2.43
C ASP A 102 -12.45 11.65 3.77
N GLY A 103 -12.00 10.42 4.03
CA GLY A 103 -12.14 9.80 5.35
C GLY A 103 -11.44 10.58 6.46
N LEU A 104 -10.22 11.06 6.21
CA LEU A 104 -9.49 11.90 7.18
C LEU A 104 -10.23 13.21 7.46
N LYS A 105 -10.77 13.91 6.43
CA LYS A 105 -11.52 15.16 6.61
C LYS A 105 -12.70 15.00 7.56
N GLU A 106 -13.45 13.91 7.41
CA GLU A 106 -14.67 13.65 8.17
C GLU A 106 -14.41 13.02 9.55
N ASN A 107 -13.35 12.26 9.72
CA ASN A 107 -13.02 11.63 10.99
C ASN A 107 -12.48 12.65 12.00
N TYR A 108 -13.36 13.16 12.87
CA TYR A 108 -13.00 14.18 13.89
C TYR A 108 -11.95 13.70 14.91
N ARG A 109 -11.76 12.41 15.07
CA ARG A 109 -10.78 11.80 16.00
C ARG A 109 -9.40 11.63 15.37
N ALA A 110 -9.34 11.37 14.06
CA ALA A 110 -8.08 11.18 13.36
C ALA A 110 -7.38 12.53 13.13
N ARG A 111 -6.08 12.56 13.39
CA ARG A 111 -5.21 13.72 13.09
C ARG A 111 -4.30 13.47 11.91
N THR A 112 -3.96 12.22 11.65
CA THR A 112 -3.07 11.81 10.57
C THR A 112 -3.65 10.59 9.88
N ALA A 113 -3.51 10.50 8.58
CA ALA A 113 -3.74 9.29 7.80
C ALA A 113 -2.50 8.99 6.96
N TYR A 114 -2.09 7.73 6.93
CA TYR A 114 -0.97 7.23 6.14
C TYR A 114 -1.50 6.44 4.95
N VAL A 115 -0.85 6.60 3.80
CA VAL A 115 -1.10 5.79 2.60
C VAL A 115 0.19 5.11 2.19
N LEU A 116 0.25 3.79 2.32
CA LEU A 116 1.36 2.97 1.87
C LEU A 116 1.02 2.36 0.52
N ASP A 117 1.57 2.92 -0.55
CA ASP A 117 1.47 2.32 -1.88
C ASP A 117 2.51 1.22 -2.04
N VAL A 118 2.07 0.07 -2.56
CA VAL A 118 2.92 -1.07 -2.89
C VAL A 118 2.61 -1.47 -4.32
N GLY A 119 3.45 -1.05 -5.23
CA GLY A 119 3.31 -1.33 -6.66
C GLY A 119 4.45 -2.17 -7.22
N ASN A 120 4.17 -2.91 -8.26
CA ASN A 120 5.18 -3.66 -8.99
C ASN A 120 4.82 -3.81 -10.47
N GLN A 121 5.84 -4.00 -11.26
CA GLN A 121 5.81 -4.42 -12.66
C GLN A 121 6.47 -5.80 -12.78
N THR A 122 6.97 -6.16 -13.98
CA THR A 122 7.59 -7.47 -14.23
C THR A 122 8.74 -7.77 -13.27
N ARG A 123 9.73 -6.87 -13.17
CA ARG A 123 10.94 -7.02 -12.33
C ARG A 123 11.28 -5.81 -11.50
N PHE A 124 10.43 -4.79 -11.53
CA PHE A 124 10.59 -3.55 -10.78
C PHE A 124 9.44 -3.37 -9.81
N GLY A 125 9.71 -2.70 -8.72
CA GLY A 125 8.67 -2.39 -7.75
C GLY A 125 8.98 -1.15 -6.95
N GLN A 126 7.94 -0.55 -6.38
CA GLN A 126 8.06 0.56 -5.46
C GLN A 126 7.22 0.32 -4.21
N VAL A 127 7.70 0.93 -3.15
CA VAL A 127 6.97 1.13 -1.90
C VAL A 127 7.09 2.60 -1.56
N VAL A 128 5.98 3.29 -1.35
CA VAL A 128 5.98 4.71 -0.94
C VAL A 128 4.93 4.91 0.15
N LEU A 129 5.36 5.42 1.30
CA LEU A 129 4.50 5.82 2.39
C LEU A 129 4.25 7.33 2.30
N GLY A 130 3.03 7.74 2.03
CA GLY A 130 2.56 9.11 2.15
C GLY A 130 1.91 9.36 3.50
N ALA A 131 1.89 10.61 3.95
CA ALA A 131 1.23 11.02 5.18
C ALA A 131 0.53 12.37 5.03
N PHE A 132 -0.73 12.41 5.47
CA PHE A 132 -1.57 13.59 5.55
C PHE A 132 -1.89 13.90 6.99
N ARG A 133 -1.82 15.17 7.38
CA ARG A 133 -2.11 15.63 8.73
C ARG A 133 -3.12 16.78 8.75
N LYS A 134 -4.06 16.74 9.69
CA LYS A 134 -4.93 17.90 9.98
C LYS A 134 -4.16 18.94 10.79
N ALA A 135 -4.09 20.15 10.25
CA ALA A 135 -3.47 21.29 10.89
C ALA A 135 -4.36 22.54 10.73
N SER A 136 -4.82 23.13 11.82
CA SER A 136 -5.52 24.44 11.86
C SER A 136 -6.60 24.66 10.79
N GLY A 137 -7.45 23.61 10.54
CA GLY A 137 -8.56 23.69 9.57
C GLY A 137 -8.21 23.31 8.13
N SER A 138 -6.95 22.94 7.87
CA SER A 138 -6.48 22.43 6.59
C SER A 138 -5.90 21.01 6.72
N ILE A 139 -5.60 20.38 5.60
CA ILE A 139 -4.78 19.17 5.56
C ILE A 139 -3.43 19.53 4.95
N THR A 140 -2.36 19.18 5.65
CA THR A 140 -0.97 19.31 5.22
C THR A 140 -0.41 17.95 4.81
N VAL A 141 0.65 17.97 4.01
CA VAL A 141 1.37 16.78 3.56
C VAL A 141 2.67 16.69 4.34
N ASP A 142 2.76 15.70 5.24
CA ASP A 142 4.00 15.44 5.97
C ASP A 142 4.98 14.55 5.17
N LEU A 143 4.44 13.62 4.36
CA LEU A 143 5.19 12.79 3.42
C LEU A 143 4.43 12.72 2.10
N PRO A 144 5.08 12.99 0.94
CA PRO A 144 4.41 12.92 -0.34
C PRO A 144 4.03 11.47 -0.69
N THR A 145 2.87 11.32 -1.29
CA THR A 145 2.38 10.03 -1.81
C THR A 145 3.03 9.69 -3.15
N VAL A 146 2.81 8.46 -3.62
CA VAL A 146 3.28 8.04 -4.94
C VAL A 146 2.71 8.91 -6.06
N THR A 147 1.45 9.34 -5.97
CA THR A 147 0.79 10.18 -6.97
C THR A 147 1.32 11.62 -6.95
N MET A 148 1.79 12.10 -5.80
CA MET A 148 2.46 13.40 -5.69
C MET A 148 3.89 13.35 -6.24
N LEU A 149 4.62 12.27 -6.02
CA LEU A 149 5.98 12.09 -6.54
C LEU A 149 5.98 11.86 -8.07
N TYR A 150 4.94 11.21 -8.58
CA TYR A 150 4.74 10.87 -9.99
C TYR A 150 3.41 11.41 -10.48
N PRO A 151 3.31 12.73 -10.75
CA PRO A 151 2.05 13.39 -11.12
C PRO A 151 1.46 12.87 -12.44
N GLU A 152 2.26 12.22 -13.29
CA GLU A 152 1.79 11.55 -14.50
C GLU A 152 0.77 10.43 -14.21
N LEU A 153 0.75 9.87 -13.02
CA LEU A 153 -0.27 8.89 -12.59
C LEU A 153 -1.66 9.54 -12.44
N MET A 154 -1.73 10.87 -12.37
CA MET A 154 -2.98 11.64 -12.29
C MET A 154 -3.52 12.02 -13.66
N ASP A 155 -2.75 11.79 -14.74
CA ASP A 155 -3.15 12.12 -16.11
C ASP A 155 -4.19 11.13 -16.59
N GLU A 156 -5.35 11.61 -17.07
CA GLU A 156 -6.41 10.75 -17.62
C GLU A 156 -5.95 10.00 -18.88
N ASP A 157 -4.97 10.55 -19.61
CA ASP A 157 -4.37 9.94 -20.78
C ASP A 157 -3.23 8.97 -20.45
N PHE A 158 -2.89 8.79 -19.16
CA PHE A 158 -1.86 7.84 -18.74
C PHE A 158 -2.28 6.42 -19.07
N LYS A 159 -1.67 5.86 -20.09
CA LYS A 159 -1.90 4.48 -20.53
C LYS A 159 -1.01 3.54 -19.77
N GLU A 160 -1.55 2.91 -18.73
CA GLU A 160 -0.92 1.73 -18.17
C GLU A 160 -0.88 0.63 -19.25
N GLN A 161 0.20 -0.13 -19.27
CA GLN A 161 0.24 -1.36 -20.07
C GLN A 161 -0.74 -2.34 -19.43
N ASP A 162 -1.99 -2.29 -19.88
CA ASP A 162 -3.01 -3.26 -19.47
C ASP A 162 -2.61 -4.64 -19.99
N GLN A 163 -2.15 -5.47 -19.08
CA GLN A 163 -1.73 -6.84 -19.40
C GLN A 163 -2.90 -7.83 -19.31
N GLY A 164 -4.10 -7.35 -18.97
CA GLY A 164 -5.29 -8.18 -18.79
C GLY A 164 -5.14 -9.30 -17.75
N PRO A 165 -6.20 -10.02 -17.41
CA PRO A 165 -6.13 -11.17 -16.50
C PRO A 165 -5.40 -12.34 -17.15
N SER A 166 -4.56 -13.04 -16.38
CA SER A 166 -3.88 -14.26 -16.83
C SER A 166 -4.75 -15.49 -16.59
N CYS A 167 -4.87 -16.35 -17.60
CA CYS A 167 -5.65 -17.58 -17.49
C CYS A 167 -4.89 -18.74 -16.83
N SER A 168 -3.55 -18.67 -16.80
CA SER A 168 -2.70 -19.71 -16.21
C SER A 168 -1.53 -19.12 -15.43
N LEU A 169 -0.91 -19.94 -14.55
CA LEU A 169 0.32 -19.57 -13.87
C LEU A 169 1.46 -19.28 -14.84
N ALA A 170 1.60 -20.07 -15.90
CA ALA A 170 2.66 -19.87 -16.90
C ALA A 170 2.54 -18.52 -17.61
N GLU A 171 1.34 -18.12 -18.01
CA GLU A 171 1.07 -16.82 -18.59
C GLU A 171 1.35 -15.68 -17.58
N ALA A 172 0.92 -15.86 -16.34
CA ALA A 172 1.15 -14.87 -15.28
C ALA A 172 2.64 -14.66 -14.99
N LEU A 173 3.48 -15.70 -15.07
CA LEU A 173 4.93 -15.61 -14.90
C LEU A 173 5.65 -14.93 -16.07
N GLN A 174 5.05 -14.85 -17.25
CA GLN A 174 5.58 -14.05 -18.36
C GLN A 174 5.40 -12.55 -18.11
N LYS A 175 4.32 -12.18 -17.41
CA LYS A 175 3.98 -10.78 -17.11
C LYS A 175 4.67 -10.26 -15.85
N GLN A 176 4.96 -11.14 -14.89
CA GLN A 176 5.46 -10.74 -13.59
C GLN A 176 6.40 -11.81 -13.00
N ASP A 177 7.57 -11.39 -12.53
CA ASP A 177 8.52 -12.29 -11.86
C ASP A 177 7.89 -12.95 -10.62
N LEU A 178 8.27 -14.21 -10.37
CA LEU A 178 7.73 -15.00 -9.27
C LEU A 178 7.92 -14.34 -7.88
N PHE A 179 9.01 -13.63 -7.67
CA PHE A 179 9.39 -13.11 -6.38
C PHE A 179 9.17 -11.61 -6.21
N ILE A 180 8.77 -10.87 -7.25
CA ILE A 180 8.60 -9.41 -7.15
C ILE A 180 7.61 -9.01 -6.06
N ASN A 181 6.51 -9.75 -5.89
CA ASN A 181 5.54 -9.50 -4.82
C ASN A 181 6.16 -9.62 -3.42
N ARG A 182 7.08 -10.56 -3.22
CA ARG A 182 7.79 -10.72 -1.93
C ARG A 182 8.84 -9.63 -1.75
N ASP A 183 9.52 -9.25 -2.84
CA ASP A 183 10.57 -8.24 -2.80
C ASP A 183 10.04 -6.86 -2.41
N VAL A 184 8.86 -6.46 -2.89
CA VAL A 184 8.20 -5.21 -2.45
C VAL A 184 7.52 -5.32 -1.08
N THR A 185 7.02 -6.50 -0.71
CA THR A 185 6.32 -6.69 0.57
C THR A 185 7.25 -6.52 1.77
N THR A 186 8.48 -7.02 1.70
CA THR A 186 9.43 -6.96 2.82
C THR A 186 9.79 -5.52 3.23
N PRO A 187 10.22 -4.62 2.33
CA PRO A 187 10.47 -3.23 2.70
C PRO A 187 9.20 -2.48 3.13
N ALA A 188 8.03 -2.78 2.54
CA ALA A 188 6.77 -2.20 2.97
C ALA A 188 6.47 -2.51 4.45
N LEU A 189 6.61 -3.77 4.84
CA LEU A 189 6.44 -4.19 6.24
C LEU A 189 7.52 -3.59 7.16
N HIS A 190 8.75 -3.42 6.67
CA HIS A 190 9.80 -2.79 7.45
C HIS A 190 9.49 -1.30 7.71
N ILE A 191 9.05 -0.54 6.71
CA ILE A 191 8.65 0.86 6.87
C ILE A 191 7.49 0.97 7.88
N LEU A 192 6.48 0.09 7.79
CA LEU A 192 5.39 0.05 8.75
C LEU A 192 5.87 -0.29 10.18
N TRP A 193 6.78 -1.24 10.31
CA TRP A 193 7.36 -1.59 11.60
C TRP A 193 8.11 -0.41 12.23
N GLU A 194 8.95 0.30 11.46
CA GLU A 194 9.65 1.50 11.93
C GLU A 194 8.67 2.60 12.36
N LEU A 195 7.64 2.86 11.54
CA LEU A 195 6.59 3.84 11.85
C LEU A 195 5.87 3.50 13.16
N LEU A 196 5.38 2.26 13.30
CA LEU A 196 4.55 1.85 14.44
C LEU A 196 5.37 1.64 15.71
N SER A 197 6.63 1.20 15.60
CA SER A 197 7.46 0.88 16.77
C SER A 197 8.34 2.03 17.24
N LYS A 198 8.83 2.89 16.32
CA LYS A 198 9.76 3.99 16.63
C LYS A 198 9.17 5.37 16.45
N ARG A 199 8.05 5.50 15.72
CA ARG A 199 7.39 6.76 15.36
C ARG A 199 8.34 7.76 14.66
N ARG A 200 9.37 7.24 14.00
CA ARG A 200 10.37 8.02 13.26
C ARG A 200 10.82 7.22 12.05
N LEU A 201 10.89 7.89 10.89
CA LEU A 201 11.36 7.31 9.64
C LEU A 201 12.55 8.09 9.11
N SER A 202 13.58 7.40 8.65
CA SER A 202 14.66 7.99 7.84
C SER A 202 14.37 7.83 6.35
N TYR A 203 13.56 6.84 6.02
CA TYR A 203 13.11 6.54 4.66
C TYR A 203 11.61 6.28 4.68
N HIS A 204 10.89 6.82 3.70
CA HIS A 204 9.47 6.57 3.56
C HIS A 204 9.12 5.78 2.30
N GLY A 205 10.11 5.31 1.55
CA GLY A 205 9.90 4.48 0.38
C GLY A 205 11.15 3.70 -0.04
N VAL A 206 10.95 2.80 -0.98
CA VAL A 206 12.01 1.99 -1.61
C VAL A 206 11.62 1.68 -3.03
N PHE A 207 12.55 1.88 -3.96
CA PHE A 207 12.47 1.37 -5.32
C PHE A 207 13.32 0.11 -5.42
N THR A 208 12.80 -0.96 -6.02
CA THR A 208 13.49 -2.24 -6.13
C THR A 208 13.56 -2.71 -7.58
N SER A 209 14.65 -3.39 -7.92
CA SER A 209 14.86 -4.04 -9.21
C SER A 209 15.41 -5.44 -8.98
N LEU A 210 14.64 -6.45 -9.36
CA LEU A 210 15.10 -7.84 -9.38
C LEU A 210 16.10 -8.10 -10.51
N GLU A 211 16.10 -7.29 -11.56
CA GLU A 211 17.05 -7.41 -12.66
C GLU A 211 18.48 -7.10 -12.23
N SER A 212 18.67 -6.04 -11.44
CA SER A 212 19.96 -5.61 -10.94
C SER A 212 20.21 -5.98 -9.48
N LEU A 213 19.23 -6.59 -8.80
CA LEU A 213 19.23 -6.89 -7.36
C LEU A 213 19.48 -5.64 -6.50
N ARG A 214 19.05 -4.48 -6.98
CA ARG A 214 19.23 -3.19 -6.28
C ARG A 214 17.98 -2.76 -5.57
N ARG A 215 18.16 -2.13 -4.41
CA ARG A 215 17.15 -1.40 -3.68
C ARG A 215 17.66 0.02 -3.44
N THR A 216 16.87 1.00 -3.88
CA THR A 216 17.17 2.42 -3.70
C THR A 216 16.17 2.99 -2.71
N PRO A 217 16.60 3.39 -1.50
CA PRO A 217 15.70 3.99 -0.52
C PRO A 217 15.27 5.38 -0.97
N LEU A 218 14.03 5.74 -0.64
CA LEU A 218 13.51 7.09 -0.76
C LEU A 218 13.61 7.77 0.62
N PRO A 219 14.57 8.68 0.84
CA PRO A 219 14.75 9.32 2.13
C PRO A 219 13.62 10.29 2.45
N VAL A 220 13.45 10.57 3.74
CA VAL A 220 12.63 11.69 4.21
C VAL A 220 13.45 12.97 4.04
N ASP A 221 13.38 13.54 2.83
CA ASP A 221 14.21 14.66 2.40
C ASP A 221 13.49 15.47 1.30
N GLU A 222 13.11 16.70 1.62
CA GLU A 222 12.36 17.59 0.73
C GLU A 222 13.11 17.90 -0.59
N ASP A 223 14.44 18.03 -0.54
CA ASP A 223 15.24 18.27 -1.75
C ASP A 223 15.17 17.08 -2.71
N VAL A 224 15.09 15.86 -2.18
CA VAL A 224 14.88 14.65 -2.99
C VAL A 224 13.51 14.69 -3.64
N TRP A 225 12.46 14.99 -2.88
CA TRP A 225 11.10 15.03 -3.38
C TRP A 225 10.88 16.12 -4.43
N ILE A 226 11.45 17.32 -4.20
CA ILE A 226 11.40 18.43 -5.15
C ILE A 226 12.15 18.10 -6.45
N ARG A 227 13.26 17.34 -6.40
CA ARG A 227 13.92 16.85 -7.62
C ARG A 227 13.06 15.85 -8.40
N MET A 228 12.27 15.02 -7.71
CA MET A 228 11.34 14.08 -8.36
C MET A 228 10.15 14.82 -8.98
N ASN A 229 9.56 15.75 -8.23
CA ASN A 229 8.47 16.60 -8.71
C ASN A 229 8.66 18.06 -8.24
N PRO A 230 9.12 18.97 -9.10
CA PRO A 230 9.35 20.38 -8.75
C PRO A 230 8.10 21.13 -8.23
N LYS A 231 6.88 20.66 -8.56
CA LYS A 231 5.63 21.26 -8.06
C LYS A 231 5.47 21.10 -6.56
N LEU A 232 6.13 20.13 -5.93
CA LEU A 232 6.12 19.91 -4.48
C LEU A 232 6.76 21.06 -3.70
N LYS A 233 7.59 21.88 -4.34
CA LYS A 233 8.15 23.08 -3.71
C LYS A 233 7.09 23.99 -3.11
N GLU A 234 5.97 24.19 -3.82
CA GLU A 234 4.87 25.02 -3.31
C GLU A 234 4.12 24.38 -2.15
N THR A 235 4.11 23.06 -2.06
CA THR A 235 3.46 22.31 -0.99
C THR A 235 4.20 22.47 0.32
N PHE A 236 5.53 22.37 0.31
CA PHE A 236 6.35 22.40 1.53
C PHE A 236 6.78 23.81 1.96
N LEU A 237 6.89 24.78 1.07
CA LEU A 237 7.19 26.17 1.44
C LEU A 237 6.05 26.89 2.19
N ARG A 238 4.81 26.41 2.09
CA ARG A 238 3.67 26.99 2.82
C ARG A 238 3.65 26.67 4.32
N ASP A 239 4.34 25.63 4.75
CA ASP A 239 4.38 25.21 6.14
C ASP A 239 5.49 25.90 6.97
N THR A 240 6.32 26.74 6.35
CA THR A 240 7.42 27.49 7.00
C THR A 240 7.11 28.96 7.25
N ALA A 241 5.93 29.42 6.94
CA ALA A 241 5.42 30.77 7.19
C ALA A 241 4.25 30.71 8.17
#